data_77826e559eb259afd2f392e72f6add43
#
_entry.id   77826e559eb259afd2f392e72f6add43
#
_cell.length_a   1.000
_cell.length_b   1.000
_cell.length_c   1.000
_cell.angle_alpha   90.00
_cell.angle_beta   90.00
_cell.angle_gamma   90.00
#
_symmetry.space_group_name_H-M   'P 1'
#
loop_
_entity.id
_entity.type
_entity.pdbx_description
1 polymer ?
#
loop_
_entity_poly.entity_id
_entity_poly.type
_entity_poly.pdbx_seq_one_letter_code
_entity_poly.pdbx_strand_id
1 'polypeptide(L)'
;MVFLHQNGAAVILVALTILVQCAGMTALIHWIKAQFPNGIHRLGLFHSFLLVVRFTSLLVCLHMVEILLWAAFYRVRLLASWEAAFYFSAADYSTVGAGDLLLPPTWRLLGPVESLTGMLMCGLSASFVFAIVTRLIAMEDPGLSELGAGAPPSASERGGDHAVALRPEKQDSRVAIVAHAAGKVTRTA
;
A
#
# COMPACT_ATOMS: atom_id res chain seq x y z
N MET A 1 -32.72 15.09 -16.24
CA MET A 1 -31.84 16.23 -15.92
C MET A 1 -31.24 16.17 -14.53
N VAL A 2 -32.01 15.83 -13.48
CA VAL A 2 -31.48 15.75 -12.08
C VAL A 2 -30.29 14.78 -11.94
N PHE A 3 -30.39 13.59 -12.53
CA PHE A 3 -29.33 12.57 -12.49
C PHE A 3 -28.00 13.06 -13.10
N LEU A 4 -28.03 13.82 -14.18
CA LEU A 4 -26.86 14.42 -14.81
C LEU A 4 -26.19 15.49 -13.94
N HIS A 5 -26.97 16.33 -13.25
CA HIS A 5 -26.45 17.34 -12.33
C HIS A 5 -25.77 16.73 -11.11
N GLN A 6 -26.35 15.67 -10.53
CA GLN A 6 -25.78 14.95 -9.40
C GLN A 6 -24.47 14.28 -9.76
N ASN A 7 -24.42 13.57 -10.89
CA ASN A 7 -23.21 12.92 -11.36
C ASN A 7 -22.11 13.93 -11.73
N GLY A 8 -22.48 15.07 -12.35
CA GLY A 8 -21.53 16.12 -12.64
C GLY A 8 -20.89 16.71 -11.37
N ALA A 9 -21.69 16.98 -10.34
CA ALA A 9 -21.19 17.45 -9.05
C ALA A 9 -20.26 16.40 -8.38
N ALA A 10 -20.66 15.11 -8.39
CA ALA A 10 -19.87 14.03 -7.86
C ALA A 10 -18.50 13.94 -8.54
N VAL A 11 -18.45 13.97 -9.87
CA VAL A 11 -17.19 13.91 -10.64
C VAL A 11 -16.28 15.09 -10.32
N ILE A 12 -16.85 16.30 -10.21
CA ILE A 12 -16.05 17.50 -9.87
C ILE A 12 -15.49 17.37 -8.45
N LEU A 13 -16.28 16.95 -7.47
CA LEU A 13 -15.83 16.78 -6.09
C LEU A 13 -14.74 15.71 -5.99
N VAL A 14 -14.92 14.56 -6.63
CA VAL A 14 -13.91 13.50 -6.68
C VAL A 14 -12.61 14.01 -7.32
N ALA A 15 -12.70 14.72 -8.45
CA ALA A 15 -11.54 15.28 -9.12
C ALA A 15 -10.79 16.29 -8.24
N LEU A 16 -11.53 17.16 -7.54
CA LEU A 16 -10.95 18.13 -6.59
C LEU A 16 -10.29 17.40 -5.40
N THR A 17 -10.91 16.37 -4.85
CA THR A 17 -10.32 15.56 -3.77
C THR A 17 -9.01 14.91 -4.23
N ILE A 18 -8.98 14.30 -5.41
CA ILE A 18 -7.76 13.72 -5.98
C ILE A 18 -6.67 14.79 -6.17
N LEU A 19 -7.02 15.98 -6.66
CA LEU A 19 -6.07 17.08 -6.81
C LEU A 19 -5.50 17.54 -5.46
N VAL A 20 -6.35 17.71 -4.45
CA VAL A 20 -5.93 18.06 -3.08
C VAL A 20 -5.00 16.99 -2.52
N GLN A 21 -5.36 15.73 -2.64
CA GLN A 21 -4.55 14.59 -2.20
C GLN A 21 -3.18 14.59 -2.90
N CYS A 22 -3.13 14.65 -4.22
CA CYS A 22 -1.88 14.66 -4.98
C CYS A 22 -1.01 15.87 -4.64
N ALA A 23 -1.59 17.06 -4.54
CA ALA A 23 -0.87 18.28 -4.17
C ALA A 23 -0.31 18.20 -2.75
N GLY A 24 -1.14 17.74 -1.79
CA GLY A 24 -0.72 17.55 -0.40
C GLY A 24 0.41 16.53 -0.27
N MET A 25 0.30 15.38 -0.94
CA MET A 25 1.35 14.36 -0.95
C MET A 25 2.65 14.88 -1.57
N THR A 26 2.56 15.61 -2.69
CA THR A 26 3.73 16.23 -3.32
C THR A 26 4.39 17.23 -2.39
N ALA A 27 3.61 18.09 -1.74
CA ALA A 27 4.11 19.04 -0.75
C ALA A 27 4.80 18.34 0.43
N LEU A 28 4.23 17.25 0.95
CA LEU A 28 4.83 16.42 1.99
C LEU A 28 6.18 15.84 1.57
N ILE A 29 6.27 15.29 0.36
CA ILE A 29 7.53 14.75 -0.19
C ILE A 29 8.59 15.85 -0.30
N HIS A 30 8.22 17.01 -0.83
CA HIS A 30 9.12 18.14 -0.92
C HIS A 30 9.59 18.63 0.45
N TRP A 31 8.68 18.68 1.42
CA TRP A 31 9.00 19.06 2.78
C TRP A 31 9.99 18.08 3.43
N ILE A 32 9.80 16.75 3.28
CA ILE A 32 10.74 15.75 3.78
C ILE A 32 12.12 15.94 3.14
N LYS A 33 12.19 16.11 1.82
CA LYS A 33 13.44 16.33 1.10
C LYS A 33 14.17 17.62 1.58
N ALA A 34 13.43 18.66 1.88
CA ALA A 34 13.99 19.91 2.40
C ALA A 34 14.56 19.77 3.82
N GLN A 35 13.97 18.92 4.66
CA GLN A 35 14.46 18.64 6.01
C GLN A 35 15.72 17.77 6.01
N PHE A 36 15.88 16.89 5.01
CA PHE A 36 16.99 15.94 4.92
C PHE A 36 17.72 16.04 3.57
N PRO A 37 18.42 17.18 3.29
CA PRO A 37 19.08 17.40 1.99
C PRO A 37 20.20 16.39 1.69
N ASN A 38 20.83 15.83 2.73
CA ASN A 38 21.89 14.83 2.61
C ASN A 38 21.39 13.38 2.76
N GLY A 39 20.07 13.18 2.67
CA GLY A 39 19.43 11.90 2.92
C GLY A 39 19.22 11.64 4.43
N ILE A 40 18.38 10.65 4.72
CA ILE A 40 18.10 10.23 6.09
C ILE A 40 19.24 9.30 6.52
N HIS A 41 20.35 9.88 7.00
CA HIS A 41 21.45 9.10 7.58
C HIS A 41 21.16 8.86 9.06
N ARG A 42 21.11 7.58 9.49
CA ARG A 42 20.99 7.08 10.87
C ARG A 42 20.37 8.10 11.85
N LEU A 43 19.08 8.29 11.73
CA LEU A 43 18.32 9.00 12.75
C LEU A 43 18.23 8.09 13.97
N GLY A 44 18.54 8.61 15.16
CA GLY A 44 18.27 7.85 16.39
C GLY A 44 16.77 7.53 16.48
N LEU A 45 16.41 6.40 17.14
CA LEU A 45 15.02 5.90 17.31
C LEU A 45 14.00 7.00 17.64
N PHE A 46 14.37 7.94 18.50
CA PHE A 46 13.48 9.04 18.89
C PHE A 46 13.16 9.99 17.74
N HIS A 47 14.15 10.33 16.91
CA HIS A 47 13.94 11.20 15.75
C HIS A 47 13.13 10.49 14.65
N SER A 48 13.36 9.20 14.44
CA SER A 48 12.56 8.37 13.53
C SER A 48 11.10 8.33 13.98
N PHE A 49 10.84 8.13 15.26
CA PHE A 49 9.51 8.17 15.85
C PHE A 49 8.82 9.52 15.63
N LEU A 50 9.50 10.64 15.97
CA LEU A 50 8.96 11.98 15.75
C LEU A 50 8.65 12.27 14.28
N LEU A 51 9.49 11.80 13.36
CA LEU A 51 9.27 11.97 11.92
C LEU A 51 7.97 11.27 11.49
N VAL A 52 7.77 10.01 11.91
CA VAL A 52 6.55 9.24 11.60
C VAL A 52 5.31 9.92 12.19
N VAL A 53 5.35 10.33 13.46
CA VAL A 53 4.23 11.02 14.12
C VAL A 53 3.89 12.31 13.36
N ARG A 54 4.88 13.13 13.06
CA ARG A 54 4.68 14.40 12.35
C ARG A 54 4.12 14.20 10.94
N PHE A 55 4.65 13.20 10.22
CA PHE A 55 4.16 12.86 8.89
C PHE A 55 2.71 12.38 8.92
N THR A 56 2.38 11.47 9.84
CA THR A 56 1.01 10.95 10.00
C THR A 56 0.04 12.07 10.40
N SER A 57 0.46 12.98 11.27
CA SER A 57 -0.37 14.13 11.65
C SER A 57 -0.67 15.06 10.46
N LEU A 58 0.30 15.29 9.59
CA LEU A 58 0.11 16.08 8.37
C LEU A 58 -0.85 15.39 7.38
N LEU A 59 -0.79 14.05 7.29
CA LEU A 59 -1.77 13.28 6.49
C LEU A 59 -3.18 13.38 7.06
N VAL A 60 -3.34 13.31 8.38
CA VAL A 60 -4.66 13.53 9.02
C VAL A 60 -5.18 14.93 8.71
N CYS A 61 -4.32 15.97 8.79
CA CYS A 61 -4.71 17.32 8.40
C CYS A 61 -5.12 17.41 6.92
N LEU A 62 -4.46 16.67 6.03
CA LEU A 62 -4.82 16.61 4.62
C LEU A 62 -6.22 16.02 4.43
N HIS A 63 -6.54 14.90 5.10
CA HIS A 63 -7.88 14.31 5.08
C HIS A 63 -8.94 15.25 5.67
N MET A 64 -8.60 16.03 6.71
CA MET A 64 -9.50 17.06 7.23
C MET A 64 -9.84 18.15 6.19
N VAL A 65 -8.88 18.53 5.35
CA VAL A 65 -9.11 19.46 4.23
C VAL A 65 -10.06 18.85 3.20
N GLU A 66 -9.93 17.57 2.89
CA GLU A 66 -10.81 16.86 1.97
C GLU A 66 -12.25 16.75 2.51
N ILE A 67 -12.40 16.41 3.78
CA ILE A 67 -13.70 16.41 4.47
C ILE A 67 -14.34 17.81 4.44
N LEU A 68 -13.56 18.87 4.70
CA LEU A 68 -14.04 20.23 4.62
C LEU A 68 -14.46 20.65 3.20
N LEU A 69 -13.78 20.14 2.18
CA LEU A 69 -14.16 20.37 0.76
C LEU A 69 -15.59 19.84 0.48
N TRP A 70 -15.87 18.59 0.88
CA TRP A 70 -17.19 17.99 0.72
C TRP A 70 -18.23 18.65 1.63
N ALA A 71 -17.88 18.92 2.89
CA ALA A 71 -18.75 19.65 3.82
C ALA A 71 -19.14 21.03 3.30
N ALA A 72 -18.21 21.76 2.66
CA ALA A 72 -18.50 23.05 2.06
C ALA A 72 -19.55 22.93 0.93
N PHE A 73 -19.44 21.91 0.09
CA PHE A 73 -20.45 21.64 -0.93
C PHE A 73 -21.82 21.33 -0.30
N TYR A 74 -21.89 20.46 0.70
CA TYR A 74 -23.13 20.12 1.40
C TYR A 74 -23.73 21.33 2.09
N ARG A 75 -22.91 22.18 2.71
CA ARG A 75 -23.36 23.40 3.38
C ARG A 75 -24.00 24.40 2.41
N VAL A 76 -23.41 24.55 1.24
CA VAL A 76 -23.89 25.53 0.26
C VAL A 76 -25.13 25.04 -0.47
N ARG A 77 -25.27 23.73 -0.67
CA ARG A 77 -26.31 23.18 -1.55
C ARG A 77 -27.44 22.43 -0.83
N LEU A 78 -27.20 21.87 0.34
CA LEU A 78 -28.09 20.84 0.90
C LEU A 78 -28.41 21.00 2.38
N LEU A 79 -27.45 21.44 3.20
CA LEU A 79 -27.58 21.44 4.67
C LEU A 79 -27.56 22.87 5.24
N ALA A 80 -28.39 23.09 6.27
CA ALA A 80 -28.60 24.43 6.83
C ALA A 80 -27.47 24.91 7.77
N SER A 81 -26.69 24.01 8.36
CA SER A 81 -25.61 24.36 9.29
C SER A 81 -24.27 23.75 8.89
N TRP A 82 -23.18 24.41 9.30
CA TRP A 82 -21.82 23.89 9.12
C TRP A 82 -21.58 22.63 9.93
N GLU A 83 -22.16 22.54 11.13
CA GLU A 83 -22.05 21.38 12.00
C GLU A 83 -22.63 20.13 11.32
N ALA A 84 -23.86 20.21 10.81
CA ALA A 84 -24.51 19.12 10.09
C ALA A 84 -23.73 18.72 8.82
N ALA A 85 -23.24 19.71 8.06
CA ALA A 85 -22.48 19.46 6.85
C ALA A 85 -21.13 18.78 7.13
N PHE A 86 -20.41 19.23 8.15
CA PHE A 86 -19.15 18.62 8.55
C PHE A 86 -19.37 17.22 9.15
N TYR A 87 -20.36 17.05 10.01
CA TYR A 87 -20.69 15.75 10.58
C TYR A 87 -21.06 14.74 9.49
N PHE A 88 -21.92 15.13 8.54
CA PHE A 88 -22.30 14.27 7.42
C PHE A 88 -21.10 13.86 6.59
N SER A 89 -20.29 14.83 6.17
CA SER A 89 -19.08 14.56 5.37
C SER A 89 -18.06 13.70 6.14
N ALA A 90 -17.77 14.01 7.40
CA ALA A 90 -16.84 13.22 8.19
C ALA A 90 -17.31 11.77 8.39
N ALA A 91 -18.62 11.56 8.62
CA ALA A 91 -19.20 10.24 8.77
C ALA A 91 -19.16 9.44 7.46
N ASP A 92 -19.50 10.05 6.34
CA ASP A 92 -19.50 9.40 5.03
C ASP A 92 -18.07 9.18 4.52
N TYR A 93 -17.20 10.18 4.62
CA TYR A 93 -15.79 10.05 4.22
C TYR A 93 -15.07 8.91 4.98
N SER A 94 -15.36 8.74 6.28
CA SER A 94 -14.83 7.65 7.10
C SER A 94 -15.54 6.31 6.91
N THR A 95 -16.50 6.23 6.00
CA THR A 95 -17.32 5.02 5.73
C THR A 95 -18.23 4.56 6.88
N VAL A 96 -18.38 5.36 7.94
CA VAL A 96 -19.29 5.07 9.06
C VAL A 96 -20.73 5.31 8.64
N GLY A 97 -20.96 6.37 7.86
CA GLY A 97 -22.28 6.81 7.41
C GLY A 97 -23.04 7.61 8.47
N ALA A 98 -23.66 8.72 8.07
CA ALA A 98 -24.50 9.52 8.93
C ALA A 98 -25.92 8.92 8.96
N GLY A 99 -26.18 8.00 9.88
CA GLY A 99 -27.45 7.26 9.94
C GLY A 99 -28.67 8.08 10.33
N ASP A 100 -28.46 9.23 10.96
CA ASP A 100 -29.48 10.17 11.44
C ASP A 100 -29.73 11.34 10.49
N LEU A 101 -28.87 11.55 9.49
CA LEU A 101 -28.94 12.65 8.54
C LEU A 101 -28.97 12.11 7.11
N LEU A 102 -30.10 12.31 6.42
CA LEU A 102 -30.30 11.81 5.07
C LEU A 102 -30.30 12.96 4.07
N LEU A 103 -29.55 12.80 2.97
CA LEU A 103 -29.64 13.70 1.83
C LEU A 103 -30.98 13.53 1.07
N PRO A 104 -31.50 14.62 0.45
CA PRO A 104 -32.66 14.51 -0.44
C PRO A 104 -32.46 13.43 -1.50
N PRO A 105 -33.53 12.75 -1.96
CA PRO A 105 -33.41 11.65 -2.95
C PRO A 105 -32.63 12.03 -4.20
N THR A 106 -32.67 13.30 -4.59
CA THR A 106 -31.95 13.84 -5.75
C THR A 106 -30.45 13.93 -5.57
N TRP A 107 -29.91 13.80 -4.33
CA TRP A 107 -28.50 13.92 -4.00
C TRP A 107 -27.94 12.71 -3.21
N ARG A 108 -28.76 11.66 -3.08
CA ARG A 108 -28.44 10.49 -2.26
C ARG A 108 -27.17 9.75 -2.69
N LEU A 109 -26.80 9.82 -3.97
CA LEU A 109 -25.60 9.12 -4.47
C LEU A 109 -24.29 9.76 -4.03
N LEU A 110 -24.29 11.02 -3.55
CA LEU A 110 -23.05 11.68 -3.14
C LEU A 110 -22.41 11.01 -1.91
N GLY A 111 -23.18 10.58 -0.94
CA GLY A 111 -22.67 9.89 0.25
C GLY A 111 -21.84 8.65 -0.10
N PRO A 112 -22.39 7.66 -0.83
CA PRO A 112 -21.61 6.49 -1.28
C PRO A 112 -20.40 6.85 -2.13
N VAL A 113 -20.46 7.88 -2.98
CA VAL A 113 -19.31 8.33 -3.78
C VAL A 113 -18.22 8.95 -2.88
N GLU A 114 -18.63 9.76 -1.90
CA GLU A 114 -17.72 10.31 -0.90
C GLU A 114 -17.02 9.20 -0.10
N SER A 115 -17.79 8.21 0.39
CA SER A 115 -17.26 7.06 1.13
C SER A 115 -16.23 6.27 0.32
N LEU A 116 -16.52 5.98 -0.94
CA LEU A 116 -15.57 5.32 -1.84
C LEU A 116 -14.31 6.15 -2.03
N THR A 117 -14.47 7.46 -2.23
CA THR A 117 -13.34 8.39 -2.42
C THR A 117 -12.49 8.45 -1.17
N GLY A 118 -13.09 8.60 0.01
CA GLY A 118 -12.40 8.62 1.31
C GLY A 118 -11.58 7.34 1.55
N MET A 119 -12.18 6.18 1.29
CA MET A 119 -11.48 4.88 1.41
C MET A 119 -10.24 4.82 0.51
N LEU A 120 -10.35 5.26 -0.75
CA LEU A 120 -9.22 5.27 -1.68
C LEU A 120 -8.12 6.23 -1.23
N MET A 121 -8.47 7.43 -0.75
CA MET A 121 -7.50 8.41 -0.27
C MET A 121 -6.79 7.93 1.01
N CYS A 122 -7.52 7.33 1.95
CA CYS A 122 -6.94 6.70 3.14
C CYS A 122 -5.99 5.56 2.79
N GLY A 123 -6.36 4.70 1.83
CA GLY A 123 -5.50 3.62 1.34
C GLY A 123 -4.20 4.13 0.71
N LEU A 124 -4.30 5.19 -0.09
CA LEU A 124 -3.12 5.85 -0.68
C LEU A 124 -2.20 6.41 0.42
N SER A 125 -2.76 7.12 1.39
CA SER A 125 -2.00 7.66 2.53
C SER A 125 -1.34 6.58 3.37
N ALA A 126 -2.04 5.48 3.65
CA ALA A 126 -1.49 4.33 4.39
C ALA A 126 -0.29 3.71 3.65
N SER A 127 -0.35 3.60 2.32
CA SER A 127 0.76 3.12 1.49
C SER A 127 2.00 4.01 1.61
N PHE A 128 1.81 5.32 1.69
CA PHE A 128 2.92 6.27 1.90
C PHE A 128 3.54 6.14 3.30
N VAL A 129 2.72 6.04 4.35
CA VAL A 129 3.22 5.80 5.71
C VAL A 129 4.03 4.51 5.75
N PHE A 130 3.51 3.44 5.15
CA PHE A 130 4.21 2.16 5.06
C PHE A 130 5.57 2.30 4.36
N ALA A 131 5.62 2.99 3.21
CA ALA A 131 6.86 3.20 2.47
C ALA A 131 7.92 3.97 3.30
N ILE A 132 7.51 4.98 4.08
CA ILE A 132 8.41 5.73 4.95
C ILE A 132 8.92 4.86 6.09
N VAL A 133 8.04 4.14 6.78
CA VAL A 133 8.40 3.25 7.90
C VAL A 133 9.36 2.16 7.43
N THR A 134 9.07 1.52 6.30
CA THR A 134 9.95 0.49 5.72
C THR A 134 11.32 1.05 5.38
N ARG A 135 11.38 2.26 4.84
CA ARG A 135 12.67 2.94 4.58
C ARG A 135 13.46 3.19 5.85
N LEU A 136 12.81 3.65 6.92
CA LEU A 136 13.46 3.90 8.21
C LEU A 136 14.02 2.60 8.81
N ILE A 137 13.23 1.51 8.81
CA ILE A 137 13.67 0.20 9.30
C ILE A 137 14.87 -0.33 8.50
N ALA A 138 14.82 -0.24 7.17
CA ALA A 138 15.92 -0.69 6.29
C ALA A 138 17.24 0.08 6.50
N MET A 139 17.17 1.29 7.05
CA MET A 139 18.38 2.08 7.41
C MET A 139 18.97 1.68 8.76
N GLU A 140 18.17 1.18 9.68
CA GLU A 140 18.62 0.73 10.99
C GLU A 140 19.23 -0.67 10.92
N ASP A 141 18.70 -1.56 10.07
CA ASP A 141 19.19 -2.92 9.88
C ASP A 141 19.29 -3.28 8.37
N PRO A 142 20.49 -3.13 7.76
CA PRO A 142 20.70 -3.45 6.35
C PRO A 142 20.41 -4.92 5.98
N GLY A 143 20.48 -5.85 6.94
CA GLY A 143 20.18 -7.27 6.72
C GLY A 143 18.69 -7.54 6.46
N LEU A 144 17.78 -6.71 6.99
CA LEU A 144 16.35 -6.85 6.74
C LEU A 144 15.93 -6.36 5.35
N SER A 145 16.71 -5.50 4.71
CA SER A 145 16.43 -5.01 3.35
C SER A 145 16.58 -6.09 2.27
N GLU A 146 17.46 -7.08 2.49
CA GLU A 146 17.67 -8.20 1.57
C GLU A 146 16.52 -9.22 1.62
N LEU A 147 15.86 -9.39 2.77
CA LEU A 147 14.69 -10.27 2.93
C LEU A 147 13.45 -9.76 2.18
N GLY A 148 13.29 -8.44 2.05
CA GLY A 148 12.17 -7.82 1.33
C GLY A 148 12.39 -7.69 -0.18
N ALA A 149 13.63 -7.76 -0.65
CA ALA A 149 13.99 -7.61 -2.06
C ALA A 149 14.04 -8.93 -2.84
N GLY A 150 13.52 -10.05 -2.27
CA GLY A 150 13.63 -11.37 -2.89
C GLY A 150 15.09 -11.66 -3.24
N ALA A 151 15.81 -12.39 -2.41
CA ALA A 151 17.22 -12.68 -2.63
C ALA A 151 17.45 -13.08 -4.10
N PRO A 152 18.40 -12.46 -4.83
CA PRO A 152 18.74 -12.93 -6.16
C PRO A 152 19.15 -14.40 -6.01
N PRO A 153 18.76 -15.28 -6.95
CA PRO A 153 19.05 -16.70 -6.87
C PRO A 153 20.55 -16.87 -6.62
N SER A 154 20.88 -17.58 -5.55
CA SER A 154 22.25 -17.77 -5.09
C SER A 154 23.09 -18.29 -6.27
N ALA A 155 24.35 -17.89 -6.32
CA ALA A 155 25.29 -18.32 -7.37
C ALA A 155 25.38 -19.87 -7.49
N SER A 156 24.92 -20.63 -6.47
CA SER A 156 24.78 -22.08 -6.50
C SER A 156 23.67 -22.57 -7.41
N GLU A 157 22.57 -21.80 -7.62
CA GLU A 157 21.50 -22.17 -8.54
C GLU A 157 21.82 -21.87 -10.00
N ARG A 158 22.68 -20.86 -10.27
CA ARG A 158 23.20 -20.58 -11.62
C ARG A 158 24.25 -21.58 -12.10
N GLY A 159 24.87 -22.33 -11.19
CA GLY A 159 25.84 -23.38 -11.51
C GLY A 159 25.22 -24.73 -11.85
N GLY A 160 23.94 -24.94 -11.54
CA GLY A 160 23.25 -26.23 -11.74
C GLY A 160 22.93 -26.57 -13.20
N ASP A 161 22.62 -25.58 -14.01
CA ASP A 161 22.17 -25.83 -15.41
C ASP A 161 23.30 -26.07 -16.41
N HIS A 162 24.55 -25.73 -16.08
CA HIS A 162 25.71 -26.02 -16.95
C HIS A 162 26.51 -27.25 -16.56
N ALA A 163 26.22 -27.87 -15.38
CA ALA A 163 26.95 -29.06 -14.90
C ALA A 163 26.28 -30.40 -15.26
N VAL A 164 25.08 -30.37 -15.88
CA VAL A 164 24.37 -31.60 -16.28
C VAL A 164 24.84 -32.18 -17.60
N ALA A 165 25.66 -31.47 -18.37
CA ALA A 165 26.01 -31.90 -19.75
C ALA A 165 27.28 -32.74 -19.90
N LEU A 166 28.09 -33.00 -18.86
CA LEU A 166 29.33 -33.82 -19.01
C LEU A 166 29.59 -34.70 -17.79
N ARG A 167 28.74 -35.71 -17.52
CA ARG A 167 29.14 -36.88 -16.77
C ARG A 167 28.98 -38.11 -17.64
N PRO A 168 30.04 -38.75 -18.13
CA PRO A 168 29.97 -40.09 -18.71
C PRO A 168 29.55 -41.08 -17.62
N GLU A 169 28.53 -41.78 -17.90
CA GLU A 169 27.88 -42.93 -17.33
C GLU A 169 28.85 -43.86 -16.56
N LYS A 170 28.78 -43.85 -15.21
CA LYS A 170 29.26 -44.92 -14.35
C LYS A 170 28.08 -45.82 -13.95
N GLN A 171 27.44 -46.42 -14.94
CA GLN A 171 26.30 -47.34 -14.76
C GLN A 171 26.68 -48.80 -14.86
N ASP A 172 27.98 -49.11 -14.80
CA ASP A 172 28.41 -50.51 -15.03
C ASP A 172 28.75 -51.31 -13.75
N SER A 173 28.81 -50.67 -12.59
CA SER A 173 29.21 -51.36 -11.36
C SER A 173 28.08 -51.96 -10.56
N ARG A 174 26.82 -51.57 -10.80
CA ARG A 174 25.64 -52.10 -10.05
C ARG A 174 25.04 -53.34 -10.72
N VAL A 175 25.14 -53.46 -12.03
CA VAL A 175 24.64 -54.64 -12.76
C VAL A 175 25.53 -55.86 -12.50
N ALA A 176 26.83 -55.66 -12.35
CA ALA A 176 27.78 -56.76 -12.04
C ALA A 176 27.57 -57.36 -10.65
N ILE A 177 27.18 -56.58 -9.64
CA ILE A 177 26.95 -57.04 -8.27
C ILE A 177 25.65 -57.87 -8.19
N VAL A 178 24.61 -57.51 -8.92
CA VAL A 178 23.33 -58.27 -8.95
C VAL A 178 23.46 -59.57 -9.69
N ALA A 179 24.24 -59.61 -10.78
CA ALA A 179 24.53 -60.84 -11.53
C ALA A 179 25.38 -61.86 -10.74
N HIS A 180 26.30 -61.37 -9.91
CA HIS A 180 27.14 -62.26 -9.08
C HIS A 180 26.37 -62.84 -7.88
N ALA A 181 25.39 -62.12 -7.33
CA ALA A 181 24.53 -62.63 -6.26
C ALA A 181 23.50 -63.64 -6.76
N ALA A 182 22.96 -63.50 -7.98
CA ALA A 182 21.99 -64.48 -8.56
C ALA A 182 22.64 -65.83 -8.96
N GLY A 183 23.93 -65.81 -9.38
CA GLY A 183 24.65 -67.03 -9.76
C GLY A 183 25.01 -67.94 -8.60
N LYS A 184 24.97 -67.49 -7.32
CA LYS A 184 25.35 -68.24 -6.15
C LYS A 184 24.22 -69.02 -5.49
N VAL A 185 22.98 -68.76 -5.87
CA VAL A 185 21.78 -69.39 -5.28
C VAL A 185 21.40 -70.68 -6.02
N THR A 186 21.91 -70.94 -7.23
CA THR A 186 21.53 -72.10 -8.03
C THR A 186 22.54 -73.26 -7.96
N ARG A 187 23.48 -73.25 -6.99
CA ARG A 187 24.53 -74.30 -6.89
C ARG A 187 24.47 -75.09 -5.59
N THR A 188 23.37 -74.97 -4.80
CA THR A 188 23.14 -75.85 -3.63
C THR A 188 21.68 -76.30 -3.62
N ALA A 189 21.34 -77.20 -4.49
CA ALA A 189 20.24 -78.13 -4.39
C ALA A 189 20.60 -79.39 -5.20
#